data_2dd4baec3a5546cce3a89cbdcbd7733f
#
_entry.id   2dd4baec3a5546cce3a89cbdcbd7733f
#
_cell.length_a   1.000
_cell.length_b   1.000
_cell.length_c   1.000
_cell.angle_alpha   90.00
_cell.angle_beta   90.00
_cell.angle_gamma   90.00
#
_symmetry.space_group_name_H-M   'P 1'
#
loop_
_entity.id
_entity.type
_entity.pdbx_description
1 polymer ?
#
loop_
_entity_poly.entity_id
_entity_poly.type
_entity_poly.pdbx_seq_one_letter_code
_entity_poly.pdbx_strand_id
1 'polypeptide(L)'
;MQNFTPVSAILGGLLIGLSASILWVANGRLSGVSGIAGGIYPFHRGDTLWRVVFIVAVPLGGWIGFMVGPSLLSEIPPTLPAFPLAPLLAIVAGLLVGIGTRLGRGCTSGHGICGMGRLSKRSAVAVVTFMATAVVTVFMVRHVL
;
A
#
# COMPACT_ATOMS: atom_id res chain seq x y z
N MET A 1 -18.93 -12.71 10.29
CA MET A 1 -18.19 -12.36 9.05
C MET A 1 -19.20 -11.81 8.04
N GLN A 2 -19.69 -10.58 8.29
CA GLN A 2 -20.80 -10.01 7.49
C GLN A 2 -20.36 -9.26 6.23
N ASN A 3 -19.05 -9.19 5.94
CA ASN A 3 -18.51 -8.44 4.78
C ASN A 3 -17.43 -9.24 4.04
N PHE A 4 -17.73 -10.52 3.75
CA PHE A 4 -16.84 -11.32 2.90
C PHE A 4 -17.19 -11.05 1.43
N THR A 5 -16.34 -10.28 0.73
CA THR A 5 -16.53 -9.85 -0.67
C THR A 5 -15.42 -10.48 -1.55
N PRO A 6 -15.55 -11.77 -1.91
CA PRO A 6 -14.49 -12.49 -2.61
C PRO A 6 -14.25 -11.96 -4.03
N VAL A 7 -15.29 -11.53 -4.72
CA VAL A 7 -15.19 -11.05 -6.10
C VAL A 7 -14.38 -9.76 -6.18
N SER A 8 -14.70 -8.78 -5.34
CA SER A 8 -13.96 -7.51 -5.28
C SER A 8 -12.52 -7.71 -4.82
N ALA A 9 -12.26 -8.63 -3.89
CA ALA A 9 -10.91 -8.94 -3.43
C ALA A 9 -10.05 -9.58 -4.54
N ILE A 10 -10.61 -10.52 -5.32
CA ILE A 10 -9.90 -11.14 -6.44
C ILE A 10 -9.61 -10.12 -7.55
N LEU A 11 -10.60 -9.32 -7.94
CA LEU A 11 -10.43 -8.30 -8.96
C LEU A 11 -9.40 -7.24 -8.54
N GLY A 12 -9.48 -6.76 -7.29
CA GLY A 12 -8.50 -5.83 -6.74
C GLY A 12 -7.08 -6.41 -6.71
N GLY A 13 -6.95 -7.67 -6.29
CA GLY A 13 -5.67 -8.38 -6.29
C GLY A 13 -5.08 -8.55 -7.69
N LEU A 14 -5.91 -8.91 -8.68
CA LEU A 14 -5.50 -9.01 -10.09
C LEU A 14 -5.04 -7.66 -10.64
N LEU A 15 -5.77 -6.58 -10.40
CA LEU A 15 -5.38 -5.23 -10.85
C LEU A 15 -4.06 -4.77 -10.21
N ILE A 16 -3.87 -5.02 -8.92
CA ILE A 16 -2.61 -4.71 -8.23
C ILE A 16 -1.46 -5.53 -8.80
N GLY A 17 -1.65 -6.84 -8.99
CA GLY A 17 -0.65 -7.73 -9.58
C GLY A 17 -0.28 -7.32 -11.01
N LEU A 18 -1.29 -7.00 -11.83
CA LEU A 18 -1.09 -6.54 -13.20
C LEU A 18 -0.30 -5.21 -13.24
N SER A 19 -0.69 -4.22 -12.42
CA SER A 19 0.01 -2.94 -12.35
C SER A 19 1.47 -3.07 -11.92
N ALA A 20 1.73 -3.95 -10.94
CA ALA A 20 3.10 -4.24 -10.49
C ALA A 20 3.92 -4.94 -11.58
N SER A 21 3.31 -5.84 -12.34
CA SER A 21 3.96 -6.54 -13.47
C SER A 21 4.28 -5.58 -14.61
N ILE A 22 3.36 -4.69 -14.96
CA ILE A 22 3.57 -3.66 -15.99
C ILE A 22 4.73 -2.74 -15.59
N LEU A 23 4.77 -2.28 -14.33
CA LEU A 23 5.85 -1.44 -13.86
C LEU A 23 7.21 -2.15 -13.91
N TRP A 24 7.23 -3.44 -13.58
CA TRP A 24 8.45 -4.24 -13.64
C TRP A 24 8.93 -4.44 -15.07
N VAL A 25 8.04 -4.75 -16.00
CA VAL A 25 8.39 -4.95 -17.42
C VAL A 25 8.81 -3.63 -18.08
N ALA A 26 8.09 -2.53 -17.82
CA ALA A 26 8.36 -1.24 -18.45
C ALA A 26 9.62 -0.54 -17.89
N ASN A 27 9.82 -0.58 -16.58
CA ASN A 27 10.89 0.16 -15.93
C ASN A 27 12.01 -0.72 -15.33
N GLY A 28 11.85 -2.06 -15.36
CA GLY A 28 12.79 -2.98 -14.70
C GLY A 28 12.84 -2.82 -13.18
N ARG A 29 11.91 -2.07 -12.59
CA ARG A 29 11.92 -1.72 -11.16
C ARG A 29 10.72 -2.31 -10.42
N LEU A 30 10.95 -2.71 -9.19
CA LEU A 30 9.89 -3.25 -8.34
C LEU A 30 9.03 -2.12 -7.76
N SER A 31 7.71 -2.36 -7.72
CA SER A 31 6.71 -1.44 -7.19
C SER A 31 6.77 -1.36 -5.66
N GLY A 32 7.75 -0.65 -5.14
CA GLY A 32 7.84 -0.36 -3.71
C GLY A 32 7.65 1.13 -3.48
N VAL A 33 6.47 1.56 -2.99
CA VAL A 33 6.12 2.98 -2.83
C VAL A 33 7.16 3.74 -2.00
N SER A 34 7.65 3.16 -0.89
CA SER A 34 8.68 3.80 -0.05
C SER A 34 10.02 3.95 -0.77
N GLY A 35 10.40 2.99 -1.62
CA GLY A 35 11.62 3.05 -2.42
C GLY A 35 11.52 4.07 -3.55
N ILE A 36 10.34 4.16 -4.19
CA ILE A 36 10.06 5.13 -5.24
C ILE A 36 10.06 6.55 -4.64
N ALA A 37 9.32 6.76 -3.54
CA ALA A 37 9.27 8.04 -2.83
C ALA A 37 10.65 8.48 -2.33
N GLY A 38 11.38 7.55 -1.72
CA GLY A 38 12.71 7.86 -1.19
C GLY A 38 13.78 8.13 -2.24
N GLY A 39 13.55 7.72 -3.47
CA GLY A 39 14.46 7.99 -4.60
C GLY A 39 14.14 9.26 -5.37
N ILE A 40 13.20 10.09 -4.93
CA ILE A 40 12.94 11.41 -5.52
C ILE A 40 14.10 12.36 -5.24
N TYR A 41 14.71 12.26 -4.07
CA TYR A 41 15.86 13.06 -3.71
C TYR A 41 17.14 12.19 -3.65
N PRO A 42 18.27 12.61 -4.24
CA PRO A 42 18.50 13.84 -5.03
C PRO A 42 17.85 13.77 -6.43
N PHE A 43 17.48 14.94 -6.94
CA PHE A 43 16.82 15.06 -8.25
C PHE A 43 17.76 14.67 -9.40
N HIS A 44 17.41 13.62 -10.12
CA HIS A 44 18.09 13.19 -11.33
C HIS A 44 17.17 13.35 -12.54
N ARG A 45 17.57 14.13 -13.53
CA ARG A 45 16.82 14.28 -14.79
C ARG A 45 16.64 12.91 -15.44
N GLY A 46 15.39 12.53 -15.72
CA GLY A 46 15.03 11.24 -16.32
C GLY A 46 14.54 10.19 -15.30
N ASP A 47 14.98 10.21 -14.04
CA ASP A 47 14.55 9.23 -13.03
C ASP A 47 13.49 9.81 -12.05
N THR A 48 13.46 11.11 -11.84
CA THR A 48 12.54 11.74 -10.88
C THR A 48 11.13 11.88 -11.43
N LEU A 49 10.96 12.17 -12.71
CA LEU A 49 9.66 12.43 -13.31
C LEU A 49 8.72 11.24 -13.16
N TRP A 50 9.13 10.04 -13.55
CA TRP A 50 8.28 8.85 -13.45
C TRP A 50 7.92 8.50 -11.99
N ARG A 51 8.82 8.79 -11.03
CA ARG A 51 8.57 8.59 -9.60
C ARG A 51 7.48 9.52 -9.08
N VAL A 52 7.54 10.80 -9.45
CA VAL A 52 6.52 11.80 -9.10
C VAL A 52 5.18 11.40 -9.72
N VAL A 53 5.17 11.05 -11.00
CA VAL A 53 3.95 10.57 -11.70
C VAL A 53 3.37 9.36 -10.98
N PHE A 54 4.18 8.38 -10.60
CA PHE A 54 3.72 7.21 -9.86
C PHE A 54 3.06 7.58 -8.51
N ILE A 55 3.71 8.44 -7.72
CA ILE A 55 3.20 8.84 -6.40
C ILE A 55 1.89 9.63 -6.50
N VAL A 56 1.74 10.45 -7.55
CA VAL A 56 0.51 11.19 -7.81
C VAL A 56 -0.58 10.26 -8.36
N ALA A 57 -0.22 9.30 -9.20
CA ALA A 57 -1.17 8.36 -9.79
C ALA A 57 -1.81 7.42 -8.75
N VAL A 58 -1.11 7.06 -7.67
CA VAL A 58 -1.65 6.18 -6.62
C VAL A 58 -2.89 6.77 -5.94
N PRO A 59 -2.86 7.97 -5.34
CA PRO A 59 -4.07 8.57 -4.74
C PRO A 59 -5.13 8.92 -5.78
N LEU A 60 -4.76 9.34 -6.98
CA LEU A 60 -5.72 9.61 -8.06
C LEU A 60 -6.44 8.33 -8.49
N GLY A 61 -5.72 7.23 -8.66
CA GLY A 61 -6.31 5.92 -8.96
C GLY A 61 -7.23 5.42 -7.84
N GLY A 62 -6.86 5.64 -6.58
CA GLY A 62 -7.71 5.34 -5.43
C GLY A 62 -9.00 6.17 -5.44
N TRP A 63 -8.91 7.46 -5.74
CA TRP A 63 -10.06 8.34 -5.83
C TRP A 63 -11.00 7.96 -6.99
N ILE A 64 -10.45 7.69 -8.18
CA ILE A 64 -11.24 7.20 -9.33
C ILE A 64 -11.88 5.85 -8.99
N GLY A 65 -11.13 4.94 -8.39
CA GLY A 65 -11.66 3.63 -7.97
C GLY A 65 -12.81 3.75 -6.96
N PHE A 66 -12.75 4.73 -6.07
CA PHE A 66 -13.84 5.03 -5.15
C PHE A 66 -15.09 5.58 -5.86
N MET A 67 -14.92 6.42 -6.87
CA MET A 67 -16.03 6.98 -7.65
C MET A 67 -16.71 5.94 -8.54
N VAL A 68 -15.93 5.07 -9.17
CA VAL A 68 -16.41 4.11 -10.18
C VAL A 68 -16.73 2.72 -9.55
N GLY A 69 -16.05 2.37 -8.45
CA GLY A 69 -16.17 1.05 -7.81
C GLY A 69 -17.61 0.67 -7.44
N PRO A 70 -18.39 1.53 -6.77
CA PRO A 70 -19.78 1.22 -6.40
C PRO A 70 -20.71 0.98 -7.59
N SER A 71 -20.43 1.59 -8.74
CA SER A 71 -21.23 1.38 -9.96
C SER A 71 -20.91 0.06 -10.69
N LEU A 72 -19.68 -0.46 -10.52
CA LEU A 72 -19.24 -1.70 -11.15
C LEU A 72 -19.45 -2.92 -10.23
N LEU A 73 -19.35 -2.74 -8.93
CA LEU A 73 -19.43 -3.80 -7.92
C LEU A 73 -20.38 -3.36 -6.81
N SER A 74 -21.56 -3.95 -6.78
CA SER A 74 -22.59 -3.69 -5.73
C SER A 74 -22.13 -4.04 -4.31
N GLU A 75 -21.02 -4.76 -4.18
CA GLU A 75 -20.41 -5.11 -2.89
C GLU A 75 -19.63 -3.96 -2.24
N ILE A 76 -19.30 -2.91 -3.00
CA ILE A 76 -18.51 -1.76 -2.50
C ILE A 76 -19.47 -0.71 -1.96
N PRO A 77 -19.42 -0.39 -0.66
CA PRO A 77 -20.28 0.65 -0.09
C PRO A 77 -19.93 2.02 -0.72
N PRO A 78 -20.92 2.85 -1.07
CA PRO A 78 -20.69 4.17 -1.67
C PRO A 78 -20.19 5.23 -0.67
N THR A 79 -19.92 4.82 0.55
CA THR A 79 -19.47 5.72 1.63
C THR A 79 -18.05 5.40 2.03
N LEU A 80 -17.20 6.44 2.14
CA LEU A 80 -15.89 6.31 2.76
C LEU A 80 -16.07 5.86 4.21
N PRO A 81 -15.31 4.87 4.69
CA PRO A 81 -15.29 4.55 6.10
C PRO A 81 -14.90 5.82 6.87
N ALA A 82 -15.70 6.19 7.87
CA ALA A 82 -15.35 7.28 8.75
C ALA A 82 -14.04 6.92 9.47
N PHE A 83 -12.98 7.67 9.19
CA PHE A 83 -11.74 7.56 9.95
C PHE A 83 -11.85 8.47 11.18
N PRO A 84 -12.10 7.93 12.36
CA PRO A 84 -12.24 8.73 13.59
C PRO A 84 -10.90 9.26 14.10
N LEU A 85 -9.83 9.12 13.30
CA LEU A 85 -8.50 9.59 13.67
C LEU A 85 -8.44 11.12 13.58
N ALA A 86 -8.12 11.76 14.69
CA ALA A 86 -7.74 13.16 14.68
C ALA A 86 -6.59 13.38 13.67
N PRO A 87 -6.61 14.48 12.89
CA PRO A 87 -5.60 14.71 11.84
C PRO A 87 -4.16 14.67 12.39
N LEU A 88 -3.95 15.07 13.62
CA LEU A 88 -2.65 14.96 14.29
C LEU A 88 -2.19 13.51 14.44
N LEU A 89 -3.09 12.60 14.81
CA LEU A 89 -2.76 11.18 14.95
C LEU A 89 -2.42 10.53 13.60
N ALA A 90 -3.10 10.96 12.53
CA ALA A 90 -2.80 10.52 11.17
C ALA A 90 -1.39 10.96 10.72
N ILE A 91 -0.98 12.19 11.06
CA ILE A 91 0.36 12.71 10.77
C ILE A 91 1.42 11.89 11.53
N VAL A 92 1.22 11.68 12.84
CA VAL A 92 2.16 10.89 13.66
C VAL A 92 2.27 9.46 13.13
N ALA A 93 1.14 8.82 12.82
CA ALA A 93 1.14 7.47 12.24
C ALA A 93 1.89 7.42 10.90
N GLY A 94 1.68 8.41 10.03
CA GLY A 94 2.40 8.51 8.75
C GLY A 94 3.91 8.68 8.92
N LEU A 95 4.35 9.48 9.89
CA LEU A 95 5.78 9.64 10.23
C LEU A 95 6.38 8.34 10.74
N LEU A 96 5.70 7.64 11.64
CA LEU A 96 6.16 6.34 12.17
C LEU A 96 6.28 5.29 11.05
N VAL A 97 5.29 5.22 10.16
CA VAL A 97 5.34 4.34 8.97
C VAL A 97 6.52 4.73 8.07
N GLY A 98 6.72 6.02 7.83
CA GLY A 98 7.83 6.52 7.01
C GLY A 98 9.20 6.10 7.56
N ILE A 99 9.42 6.28 8.87
CA ILE A 99 10.65 5.85 9.56
C ILE A 99 10.78 4.33 9.51
N GLY A 100 9.71 3.61 9.86
CA GLY A 100 9.71 2.14 9.87
C GLY A 100 10.04 1.52 8.52
N THR A 101 9.49 2.06 7.43
CA THR A 101 9.77 1.58 6.06
C THR A 101 11.21 1.86 5.63
N ARG A 102 11.83 2.91 6.13
CA ARG A 102 13.27 3.20 5.89
C ARG A 102 14.16 2.21 6.63
N LEU A 103 13.90 1.97 7.91
CA LEU A 103 14.64 0.99 8.72
C LEU A 103 14.46 -0.43 8.19
N GLY A 104 13.23 -0.82 7.82
CA GLY A 104 12.90 -2.13 7.26
C GLY A 104 13.37 -2.34 5.81
N ARG A 105 13.93 -1.30 5.16
CA ARG A 105 14.34 -1.31 3.75
C ARG A 105 13.24 -1.73 2.79
N GLY A 106 12.00 -1.36 3.09
CA GLY A 106 10.84 -1.62 2.24
C GLY A 106 9.53 -1.43 3.00
N CYS A 107 8.47 -1.19 2.25
CA CYS A 107 7.12 -1.09 2.78
C CYS A 107 6.32 -2.36 2.52
N THR A 108 5.07 -2.39 2.99
CA THR A 108 4.16 -3.52 2.80
C THR A 108 3.95 -3.85 1.32
N SER A 109 3.89 -2.85 0.42
CA SER A 109 3.77 -3.10 -1.03
C SER A 109 5.04 -3.72 -1.62
N GLY A 110 6.23 -3.29 -1.18
CA GLY A 110 7.49 -3.87 -1.64
C GLY A 110 7.70 -5.31 -1.17
N HIS A 111 7.52 -5.57 0.12
CA HIS A 111 7.68 -6.92 0.68
C HIS A 111 6.46 -7.80 0.43
N GLY A 112 5.24 -7.29 0.61
CA GLY A 112 4.02 -8.09 0.51
C GLY A 112 3.66 -8.45 -0.93
N ILE A 113 3.75 -7.53 -1.88
CA ILE A 113 3.38 -7.80 -3.29
C ILE A 113 4.58 -8.32 -4.06
N CYS A 114 5.60 -7.49 -4.25
CA CYS A 114 6.73 -7.86 -5.11
C CYS A 114 7.68 -8.88 -4.47
N GLY A 115 7.90 -8.78 -3.15
CA GLY A 115 8.79 -9.68 -2.43
C GLY A 115 8.21 -11.08 -2.26
N MET A 116 6.93 -11.17 -1.91
CA MET A 116 6.23 -12.46 -1.80
C MET A 116 6.00 -13.09 -3.18
N GLY A 117 5.65 -12.30 -4.19
CA GLY A 117 5.52 -12.79 -5.58
C GLY A 117 6.82 -13.41 -6.13
N ARG A 118 7.97 -13.02 -5.58
CA ARG A 118 9.29 -13.60 -5.90
C ARG A 118 9.74 -14.67 -4.89
N LEU A 119 8.89 -15.12 -4.00
CA LEU A 119 9.17 -16.10 -2.95
C LEU A 119 10.42 -15.77 -2.10
N SER A 120 10.66 -14.49 -1.84
CA SER A 120 11.80 -14.03 -1.06
C SER A 120 11.62 -14.34 0.43
N LYS A 121 12.52 -15.16 1.01
CA LYS A 121 12.52 -15.50 2.45
C LYS A 121 12.58 -14.26 3.34
N ARG A 122 13.38 -13.26 2.96
CA ARG A 122 13.47 -11.98 3.67
C ARG A 122 12.14 -11.24 3.69
N SER A 123 11.42 -11.23 2.56
CA SER A 123 10.12 -10.59 2.46
C SER A 123 9.06 -11.35 3.24
N ALA A 124 9.11 -12.67 3.27
CA ALA A 124 8.22 -13.48 4.11
C ALA A 124 8.37 -13.14 5.59
N VAL A 125 9.61 -13.08 6.10
CA VAL A 125 9.88 -12.68 7.49
C VAL A 125 9.38 -11.26 7.76
N ALA A 126 9.64 -10.32 6.86
CA ALA A 126 9.15 -8.93 7.01
C ALA A 126 7.62 -8.87 7.06
N VAL A 127 6.92 -9.61 6.17
CA VAL A 127 5.45 -9.68 6.15
C VAL A 127 4.91 -10.23 7.46
N VAL A 128 5.44 -11.34 7.95
CA VAL A 128 5.02 -11.93 9.23
C VAL A 128 5.24 -10.94 10.37
N THR A 129 6.38 -10.26 10.39
CA THR A 129 6.72 -9.30 11.45
C THR A 129 5.73 -8.12 11.48
N PHE A 130 5.47 -7.47 10.35
CA PHE A 130 4.55 -6.33 10.36
C PHE A 130 3.08 -6.74 10.55
N MET A 131 2.66 -7.93 10.10
CA MET A 131 1.33 -8.45 10.39
C MET A 131 1.17 -8.74 11.89
N ALA A 132 2.15 -9.38 12.51
CA ALA A 132 2.12 -9.65 13.96
C ALA A 132 2.09 -8.34 14.77
N THR A 133 2.94 -7.36 14.43
CA THR A 133 2.93 -6.07 15.11
C THR A 133 1.62 -5.31 14.91
N ALA A 134 1.01 -5.36 13.72
CA ALA A 134 -0.30 -4.76 13.46
C ALA A 134 -1.40 -5.38 14.33
N VAL A 135 -1.44 -6.72 14.42
CA VAL A 135 -2.41 -7.44 15.28
C VAL A 135 -2.23 -7.04 16.74
N VAL A 136 -1.00 -7.04 17.24
CA VAL A 136 -0.70 -6.64 18.64
C VAL A 136 -1.11 -5.18 18.88
N THR A 137 -0.78 -4.28 17.97
CA THR A 137 -1.14 -2.85 18.11
C THR A 137 -2.65 -2.65 18.15
N VAL A 138 -3.40 -3.28 17.24
CA VAL A 138 -4.86 -3.19 17.21
C VAL A 138 -5.47 -3.80 18.48
N PHE A 139 -4.94 -4.94 18.95
CA PHE A 139 -5.39 -5.55 20.19
C PHE A 139 -5.19 -4.63 21.39
N MET A 140 -3.99 -4.04 21.51
CA MET A 140 -3.68 -3.10 22.59
C MET A 140 -4.60 -1.87 22.59
N VAL A 141 -4.78 -1.24 21.41
CA VAL A 141 -5.62 -0.04 21.28
C VAL A 141 -7.09 -0.33 21.56
N ARG A 142 -7.59 -1.53 21.23
CA ARG A 142 -9.02 -1.85 21.41
C ARG A 142 -9.39 -2.43 22.77
N HIS A 143 -8.45 -3.03 23.50
CA HIS A 143 -8.75 -3.78 24.73
C HIS A 143 -8.01 -3.24 25.96
N VAL A 144 -6.97 -2.42 25.79
CA VAL A 144 -6.17 -1.89 26.90
C VAL A 144 -6.30 -0.37 27.03
N LEU A 145 -6.47 0.34 25.93
CA LEU A 145 -6.70 1.79 25.87
C LEU A 145 -8.16 2.08 25.52
#